data_ad74bc647a5b84d2ba5e55b233f7977b
#
_entry.id   ad74bc647a5b84d2ba5e55b233f7977b
#
_cell.length_a   1.000
_cell.length_b   1.000
_cell.length_c   1.000
_cell.angle_alpha   90.00
_cell.angle_beta   90.00
_cell.angle_gamma   90.00
#
_symmetry.space_group_name_H-M   'P 1'
#
loop_
_entity.id
_entity.type
_entity.pdbx_description
1 polymer ?
#
loop_
_entity_poly.entity_id
_entity_poly.type
_entity_poly.pdbx_seq_one_letter_code
_entity_poly.pdbx_strand_id
1 'polypeptide(L)'
;MRINIITEDREKYMDILLLADPQEDMILKYLHQSDLFVLSEEGVIKTVCAVVRLNDRACEIKNIATIEDERGKGYGTHMIHYVCEHYSSRFQTIFVGTGNSKNTVGFYEKCGFSVSHIVADFFVDHYREPIYEEGKQLMDMIYLKKKLQSDIDVKKVADVALEAGRILLKNGGEIFRVEETMTRICQRFHVE
;
A
#
# COMPACT_ATOMS: atom_id res chain seq x y z
N MET A 1 7.92 -4.51 17.85
CA MET A 1 6.98 -4.74 16.72
C MET A 1 7.66 -5.54 15.62
N ARG A 2 6.97 -6.49 15.00
CA ARG A 2 7.43 -7.29 13.86
C ARG A 2 6.29 -7.42 12.85
N ILE A 3 6.60 -7.27 11.54
CA ILE A 3 5.64 -7.50 10.45
C ILE A 3 6.12 -8.70 9.63
N ASN A 4 5.24 -9.66 9.43
CA ASN A 4 5.47 -10.84 8.59
C ASN A 4 4.49 -10.84 7.42
N ILE A 5 4.93 -11.36 6.28
CA ILE A 5 4.04 -11.64 5.14
C ILE A 5 3.64 -13.11 5.22
N ILE A 6 2.34 -13.36 5.17
CA ILE A 6 1.75 -14.69 5.27
C ILE A 6 1.50 -15.23 3.87
N THR A 7 2.08 -16.38 3.58
CA THR A 7 1.98 -17.04 2.27
C THR A 7 1.00 -18.21 2.28
N GLU A 8 0.77 -18.81 3.44
CA GLU A 8 -0.08 -19.99 3.63
C GLU A 8 -1.09 -19.75 4.75
N ASP A 9 -2.18 -20.52 4.77
CA ASP A 9 -3.19 -20.51 5.83
C ASP A 9 -3.73 -19.10 6.18
N ARG A 10 -3.98 -18.26 5.16
CA ARG A 10 -4.46 -16.87 5.35
C ARG A 10 -5.81 -16.81 6.05
N GLU A 11 -6.62 -17.84 5.93
CA GLU A 11 -7.93 -17.99 6.57
C GLU A 11 -7.87 -17.95 8.10
N LYS A 12 -6.73 -18.27 8.69
CA LYS A 12 -6.51 -18.16 10.16
C LYS A 12 -6.69 -16.72 10.68
N TYR A 13 -6.64 -15.75 9.79
CA TYR A 13 -6.79 -14.32 10.11
C TYR A 13 -8.18 -13.77 9.79
N MET A 14 -9.13 -14.65 9.39
CA MET A 14 -10.48 -14.25 8.98
C MET A 14 -11.19 -13.44 10.06
N ASP A 15 -11.16 -13.88 11.32
CA ASP A 15 -11.80 -13.19 12.43
C ASP A 15 -11.31 -11.73 12.58
N ILE A 16 -10.02 -11.48 12.26
CA ILE A 16 -9.47 -10.13 12.35
C ILE A 16 -9.86 -9.32 11.10
N LEU A 17 -9.84 -9.93 9.91
CA LEU A 17 -10.24 -9.27 8.66
C LEU A 17 -11.71 -8.85 8.70
N LEU A 18 -12.57 -9.65 9.33
CA LEU A 18 -13.99 -9.35 9.54
C LEU A 18 -14.24 -8.10 10.43
N LEU A 19 -13.24 -7.63 11.20
CA LEU A 19 -13.36 -6.37 11.94
C LEU A 19 -13.38 -5.12 11.05
N ALA A 20 -12.90 -5.23 9.81
CA ALA A 20 -12.88 -4.14 8.84
C ALA A 20 -13.85 -4.37 7.67
N ASP A 21 -14.16 -5.61 7.33
CA ASP A 21 -15.13 -5.98 6.29
C ASP A 21 -16.04 -7.09 6.85
N PRO A 22 -17.30 -6.79 7.18
CA PRO A 22 -18.16 -7.73 7.91
C PRO A 22 -18.68 -8.89 7.06
N GLN A 23 -18.34 -8.98 5.78
CA GLN A 23 -18.84 -9.99 4.87
C GLN A 23 -17.73 -10.92 4.35
N GLU A 24 -17.71 -12.16 4.85
CA GLU A 24 -16.65 -13.14 4.59
C GLU A 24 -16.46 -13.43 3.09
N ASP A 25 -17.55 -13.58 2.33
CA ASP A 25 -17.47 -13.84 0.89
C ASP A 25 -16.87 -12.67 0.09
N MET A 26 -16.94 -11.44 0.62
CA MET A 26 -16.20 -10.29 0.06
C MET A 26 -14.71 -10.43 0.33
N ILE A 27 -14.31 -10.84 1.52
CA ILE A 27 -12.92 -11.08 1.88
C ILE A 27 -12.32 -12.19 1.03
N LEU A 28 -13.03 -13.30 0.85
CA LEU A 28 -12.57 -14.45 0.07
C LEU A 28 -12.30 -14.12 -1.41
N LYS A 29 -12.96 -13.10 -1.98
CA LYS A 29 -12.70 -12.66 -3.37
C LYS A 29 -11.25 -12.20 -3.60
N TYR A 30 -10.57 -11.70 -2.55
CA TYR A 30 -9.22 -11.18 -2.67
C TYR A 30 -8.18 -11.89 -1.79
N LEU A 31 -8.58 -12.60 -0.74
CA LEU A 31 -7.67 -13.11 0.29
C LEU A 31 -6.56 -14.00 -0.29
N HIS A 32 -6.91 -14.96 -1.15
CA HIS A 32 -5.95 -15.91 -1.70
C HIS A 32 -4.93 -15.29 -2.68
N GLN A 33 -5.30 -14.19 -3.33
CA GLN A 33 -4.41 -13.47 -4.27
C GLN A 33 -3.71 -12.27 -3.63
N SER A 34 -3.98 -12.01 -2.34
CA SER A 34 -3.39 -10.89 -1.62
C SER A 34 -2.05 -11.28 -0.97
N ASP A 35 -1.17 -10.31 -0.85
CA ASP A 35 -0.11 -10.37 0.15
C ASP A 35 -0.73 -9.96 1.50
N LEU A 36 -0.73 -10.88 2.47
CA LEU A 36 -1.29 -10.63 3.80
C LEU A 36 -0.16 -10.29 4.79
N PHE A 37 -0.17 -9.06 5.27
CA PHE A 37 0.78 -8.56 6.27
C PHE A 37 0.17 -8.71 7.66
N VAL A 38 0.96 -9.21 8.60
CA VAL A 38 0.56 -9.37 10.00
C VAL A 38 1.56 -8.69 10.89
N LEU A 39 1.12 -7.66 11.60
CA LEU A 39 1.90 -6.96 12.62
C LEU A 39 1.63 -7.59 13.98
N SER A 40 2.70 -7.98 14.66
CA SER A 40 2.67 -8.50 16.02
C SER A 40 3.65 -7.76 16.94
N GLU A 41 3.31 -7.67 18.20
CA GLU A 41 4.17 -7.18 19.27
C GLU A 41 4.11 -8.15 20.43
N GLU A 42 5.28 -8.56 20.94
CA GLU A 42 5.42 -9.56 22.04
C GLU A 42 4.66 -10.87 21.75
N GLY A 43 4.62 -11.29 20.46
CA GLY A 43 3.92 -12.50 20.02
C GLY A 43 2.40 -12.34 19.85
N VAL A 44 1.83 -11.17 20.15
CA VAL A 44 0.40 -10.88 20.04
C VAL A 44 0.14 -10.10 18.75
N ILE A 45 -0.83 -10.58 17.95
CA ILE A 45 -1.25 -9.90 16.72
C ILE A 45 -1.96 -8.59 17.09
N LYS A 46 -1.60 -7.52 16.40
CA LYS A 46 -2.17 -6.17 16.58
C LYS A 46 -2.95 -5.70 15.36
N THR A 47 -2.44 -5.94 14.17
CA THR A 47 -3.02 -5.46 12.92
C THR A 47 -2.74 -6.44 11.79
N VAL A 48 -3.70 -6.63 10.91
CA VAL A 48 -3.55 -7.34 9.64
C VAL A 48 -3.84 -6.40 8.47
N CYS A 49 -3.20 -6.63 7.32
CA CYS A 49 -3.44 -5.84 6.11
C CYS A 49 -3.32 -6.73 4.88
N ALA A 50 -4.35 -6.76 4.04
CA ALA A 50 -4.37 -7.49 2.78
C ALA A 50 -4.19 -6.52 1.60
N VAL A 51 -3.21 -6.79 0.75
CA VAL A 51 -2.90 -5.97 -0.42
C VAL A 51 -2.95 -6.81 -1.68
N VAL A 52 -3.61 -6.32 -2.72
CA VAL A 52 -3.66 -6.96 -4.03
C VAL A 52 -2.96 -6.11 -5.08
N ARG A 53 -2.37 -6.78 -6.07
CA ARG A 53 -1.88 -6.12 -7.28
C ARG A 53 -3.06 -5.80 -8.19
N LEU A 54 -3.20 -4.55 -8.62
CA LEU A 54 -4.19 -4.16 -9.62
C LEU A 54 -3.63 -4.29 -11.05
N ASN A 55 -2.39 -3.84 -11.25
CA ASN A 55 -1.67 -3.90 -12.52
C ASN A 55 -0.15 -3.73 -12.25
N ASP A 56 0.65 -3.51 -13.31
CA ASP A 56 2.11 -3.35 -13.18
C ASP A 56 2.55 -2.08 -12.45
N ARG A 57 1.65 -1.09 -12.30
CA ARG A 57 1.96 0.22 -11.70
C ARG A 57 1.22 0.50 -10.40
N ALA A 58 0.23 -0.33 -10.04
CA ALA A 58 -0.64 -0.05 -8.91
C ALA A 58 -1.00 -1.29 -8.10
N CYS A 59 -1.13 -1.10 -6.80
CA CYS A 59 -1.71 -2.05 -5.85
C CYS A 59 -2.82 -1.40 -5.02
N GLU A 60 -3.58 -2.21 -4.30
CA GLU A 60 -4.70 -1.76 -3.47
C GLU A 60 -4.68 -2.45 -2.11
N ILE A 61 -4.80 -1.68 -1.04
CA ILE A 61 -5.14 -2.19 0.28
C ILE A 61 -6.62 -2.56 0.26
N LYS A 62 -6.91 -3.87 0.25
CA LYS A 62 -8.29 -4.38 0.26
C LYS A 62 -8.89 -4.42 1.66
N ASN A 63 -8.04 -4.61 2.66
CA ASN A 63 -8.45 -4.69 4.05
C ASN A 63 -7.29 -4.27 4.95
N ILE A 64 -7.59 -3.51 5.99
CA ILE A 64 -6.70 -3.27 7.11
C ILE A 64 -7.51 -3.25 8.40
N ALA A 65 -7.21 -4.19 9.28
CA ALA A 65 -7.92 -4.36 10.54
C ALA A 65 -6.96 -4.34 11.72
N THR A 66 -7.25 -3.50 12.70
CA THR A 66 -6.57 -3.46 13.99
C THR A 66 -7.49 -4.02 15.05
N ILE A 67 -6.96 -4.92 15.90
CA ILE A 67 -7.67 -5.49 17.05
C ILE A 67 -8.28 -4.33 17.87
N GLU A 68 -9.51 -4.50 18.34
CA GLU A 68 -10.31 -3.42 18.90
C GLU A 68 -9.62 -2.69 20.06
N ASP A 69 -9.13 -3.45 21.03
CA ASP A 69 -8.41 -2.93 22.22
C ASP A 69 -7.04 -2.31 21.86
N GLU A 70 -6.58 -2.47 20.64
CA GLU A 70 -5.31 -1.95 20.13
C GLU A 70 -5.48 -0.74 19.19
N ARG A 71 -6.72 -0.34 18.94
CA ARG A 71 -7.02 0.86 18.14
C ARG A 71 -6.52 2.13 18.83
N GLY A 72 -6.18 3.14 18.05
CA GLY A 72 -5.66 4.41 18.58
C GLY A 72 -4.19 4.39 19.04
N LYS A 73 -3.54 3.23 19.11
CA LYS A 73 -2.12 3.08 19.54
C LYS A 73 -1.11 3.21 18.38
N GLY A 74 -1.56 3.53 17.17
CA GLY A 74 -0.68 3.78 16.02
C GLY A 74 -0.35 2.56 15.16
N TYR A 75 -0.80 1.35 15.50
CA TYR A 75 -0.48 0.13 14.75
C TYR A 75 -0.95 0.16 13.30
N GLY A 76 -2.17 0.66 13.03
CA GLY A 76 -2.69 0.83 11.67
C GLY A 76 -1.83 1.78 10.84
N THR A 77 -1.43 2.92 11.41
CA THR A 77 -0.53 3.89 10.75
C THR A 77 0.83 3.26 10.44
N HIS A 78 1.39 2.51 11.41
CA HIS A 78 2.67 1.83 11.22
C HIS A 78 2.58 0.77 10.10
N MET A 79 1.49 -0.01 10.07
CA MET A 79 1.24 -0.99 9.01
C MET A 79 1.14 -0.32 7.64
N ILE A 80 0.40 0.78 7.49
CA ILE A 80 0.29 1.51 6.22
C ILE A 80 1.65 2.03 5.76
N HIS A 81 2.45 2.60 6.65
CA HIS A 81 3.79 3.09 6.30
C HIS A 81 4.69 1.96 5.81
N TYR A 82 4.70 0.84 6.53
CA TYR A 82 5.47 -0.35 6.12
C TYR A 82 5.05 -0.87 4.75
N VAL A 83 3.74 -1.02 4.51
CA VAL A 83 3.19 -1.49 3.22
C VAL A 83 3.57 -0.53 2.09
N CYS A 84 3.45 0.78 2.31
CA CYS A 84 3.85 1.78 1.32
C CYS A 84 5.36 1.70 0.99
N GLU A 85 6.21 1.53 2.01
CA GLU A 85 7.65 1.36 1.83
C GLU A 85 7.98 0.05 1.10
N HIS A 86 7.36 -1.06 1.52
CA HIS A 86 7.53 -2.38 0.91
C HIS A 86 7.27 -2.37 -0.60
N TYR A 87 6.24 -1.63 -1.03
CA TYR A 87 5.84 -1.58 -2.44
C TYR A 87 6.43 -0.39 -3.23
N SER A 88 7.18 0.51 -2.59
CA SER A 88 7.70 1.73 -3.23
C SER A 88 8.62 1.47 -4.42
N SER A 89 9.34 0.34 -4.43
CA SER A 89 10.20 -0.05 -5.55
C SER A 89 9.46 -0.79 -6.68
N ARG A 90 8.22 -1.24 -6.43
CA ARG A 90 7.47 -2.10 -7.36
C ARG A 90 6.28 -1.39 -8.00
N PHE A 91 5.59 -0.54 -7.25
CA PHE A 91 4.40 0.16 -7.74
C PHE A 91 4.56 1.68 -7.63
N GLN A 92 3.91 2.40 -8.51
CA GLN A 92 3.90 3.86 -8.50
C GLN A 92 2.81 4.42 -7.57
N THR A 93 1.69 3.67 -7.43
CA THR A 93 0.51 4.14 -6.70
C THR A 93 -0.08 3.01 -5.88
N ILE A 94 -0.50 3.33 -4.67
CA ILE A 94 -1.32 2.47 -3.83
C ILE A 94 -2.70 3.11 -3.63
N PHE A 95 -3.73 2.29 -3.77
CA PHE A 95 -5.13 2.67 -3.56
C PHE A 95 -5.66 2.04 -2.28
N VAL A 96 -6.74 2.62 -1.76
CA VAL A 96 -7.58 2.04 -0.73
C VAL A 96 -9.02 2.51 -0.92
N GLY A 97 -9.99 1.60 -0.82
CA GLY A 97 -11.41 1.91 -0.79
C GLY A 97 -11.93 1.88 0.66
N THR A 98 -12.77 2.84 1.02
CA THR A 98 -13.38 2.91 2.35
C THR A 98 -14.77 3.55 2.29
N GLY A 99 -15.57 3.40 3.35
CA GLY A 99 -16.81 4.14 3.53
C GLY A 99 -16.57 5.65 3.68
N ASN A 100 -17.67 6.41 3.61
CA ASN A 100 -17.64 7.87 3.66
C ASN A 100 -17.57 8.44 5.10
N SER A 101 -17.13 7.67 6.09
CA SER A 101 -16.88 8.11 7.46
C SER A 101 -15.71 9.10 7.49
N LYS A 102 -15.91 10.23 8.19
CA LYS A 102 -14.89 11.26 8.33
C LYS A 102 -13.64 10.74 9.07
N ASN A 103 -13.84 9.85 10.03
CA ASN A 103 -12.74 9.29 10.81
C ASN A 103 -11.87 8.38 9.95
N THR A 104 -12.48 7.52 9.14
CA THR A 104 -11.75 6.57 8.29
C THR A 104 -11.06 7.29 7.14
N VAL A 105 -11.73 8.21 6.46
CA VAL A 105 -11.11 9.05 5.42
C VAL A 105 -9.95 9.87 6.00
N GLY A 106 -10.18 10.55 7.15
CA GLY A 106 -9.15 11.35 7.82
C GLY A 106 -7.96 10.53 8.32
N PHE A 107 -8.16 9.26 8.65
CA PHE A 107 -7.06 8.34 8.98
C PHE A 107 -6.13 8.13 7.77
N TYR A 108 -6.69 7.85 6.60
CA TYR A 108 -5.88 7.67 5.39
C TYR A 108 -5.23 8.97 4.93
N GLU A 109 -5.93 10.11 5.05
CA GLU A 109 -5.35 11.42 4.74
C GLU A 109 -4.11 11.72 5.62
N LYS A 110 -4.17 11.41 6.91
CA LYS A 110 -3.02 11.51 7.83
C LYS A 110 -1.87 10.57 7.45
N CYS A 111 -2.16 9.45 6.78
CA CYS A 111 -1.16 8.55 6.21
C CYS A 111 -0.62 9.02 4.84
N GLY A 112 -1.06 10.19 4.34
CA GLY A 112 -0.60 10.80 3.09
C GLY A 112 -1.35 10.36 1.84
N PHE A 113 -2.55 9.80 1.99
CA PHE A 113 -3.46 9.54 0.89
C PHE A 113 -4.30 10.78 0.55
N SER A 114 -4.79 10.84 -0.67
CA SER A 114 -5.75 11.86 -1.13
C SER A 114 -6.92 11.17 -1.85
N VAL A 115 -8.10 11.77 -1.78
CA VAL A 115 -9.28 11.26 -2.49
C VAL A 115 -9.00 11.18 -3.98
N SER A 116 -9.36 10.05 -4.59
CA SER A 116 -9.19 9.76 -6.00
C SER A 116 -10.52 9.84 -6.75
N HIS A 117 -11.48 9.00 -6.36
CA HIS A 117 -12.81 8.93 -6.97
C HIS A 117 -13.79 8.28 -5.99
N ILE A 118 -15.07 8.34 -6.34
CA ILE A 118 -16.17 7.76 -5.57
C ILE A 118 -16.89 6.74 -6.46
N VAL A 119 -17.21 5.58 -5.87
CA VAL A 119 -18.09 4.60 -6.47
C VAL A 119 -19.43 4.67 -5.73
N ALA A 120 -20.43 5.24 -6.41
CA ALA A 120 -21.76 5.40 -5.84
C ALA A 120 -22.42 4.05 -5.56
N ASP A 121 -23.22 3.98 -4.51
CA ASP A 121 -24.04 2.85 -4.09
C ASP A 121 -23.27 1.52 -3.89
N PHE A 122 -21.94 1.57 -3.79
CA PHE A 122 -21.09 0.38 -3.71
C PHE A 122 -21.50 -0.57 -2.59
N PHE A 123 -21.75 -0.05 -1.39
CA PHE A 123 -22.09 -0.89 -0.25
C PHE A 123 -23.50 -1.47 -0.36
N VAL A 124 -24.42 -0.76 -1.01
CA VAL A 124 -25.79 -1.23 -1.26
C VAL A 124 -25.81 -2.36 -2.30
N ASP A 125 -25.01 -2.22 -3.34
CA ASP A 125 -24.97 -3.16 -4.45
C ASP A 125 -24.20 -4.47 -4.16
N HIS A 126 -23.24 -4.41 -3.23
CA HIS A 126 -22.30 -5.53 -3.03
C HIS A 126 -22.44 -6.24 -1.68
N TYR A 127 -23.10 -5.63 -0.69
CA TYR A 127 -23.28 -6.21 0.63
C TYR A 127 -24.72 -6.62 0.88
N ARG A 128 -24.91 -7.78 1.52
CA ARG A 128 -26.25 -8.34 1.79
C ARG A 128 -27.00 -7.54 2.84
N GLU A 129 -26.24 -7.09 3.86
CA GLU A 129 -26.79 -6.34 4.99
C GLU A 129 -26.23 -4.91 4.97
N PRO A 130 -27.06 -3.92 5.34
CA PRO A 130 -26.60 -2.54 5.45
C PRO A 130 -25.46 -2.41 6.47
N ILE A 131 -24.37 -1.76 6.08
CA ILE A 131 -23.23 -1.47 6.96
C ILE A 131 -23.40 -0.06 7.52
N TYR A 132 -23.15 0.09 8.82
CA TYR A 132 -23.24 1.38 9.51
C TYR A 132 -21.90 1.74 10.13
N GLU A 133 -21.45 2.97 9.91
CA GLU A 133 -20.33 3.60 10.60
C GLU A 133 -20.79 4.93 11.21
N GLU A 134 -20.44 5.17 12.47
CA GLU A 134 -20.81 6.41 13.19
C GLU A 134 -22.33 6.71 13.14
N GLY A 135 -23.17 5.66 13.14
CA GLY A 135 -24.63 5.78 13.10
C GLY A 135 -25.20 6.16 11.71
N LYS A 136 -24.37 6.16 10.66
CA LYS A 136 -24.80 6.40 9.27
C LYS A 136 -24.59 5.15 8.44
N GLN A 137 -25.57 4.84 7.59
CA GLN A 137 -25.42 3.76 6.61
C GLN A 137 -24.37 4.17 5.58
N LEU A 138 -23.46 3.24 5.29
CA LEU A 138 -22.53 3.36 4.17
C LEU A 138 -23.28 3.10 2.86
N MET A 139 -23.14 4.00 1.92
CA MET A 139 -23.70 3.90 0.57
C MET A 139 -22.57 3.80 -0.44
N ASP A 140 -21.74 4.83 -0.49
CA ASP A 140 -20.69 5.03 -1.48
C ASP A 140 -19.35 4.56 -0.95
N MET A 141 -18.51 4.02 -1.84
CA MET A 141 -17.10 3.77 -1.54
C MET A 141 -16.25 4.94 -2.01
N ILE A 142 -15.48 5.51 -1.10
CA ILE A 142 -14.48 6.54 -1.40
C ILE A 142 -13.15 5.85 -1.64
N TYR A 143 -12.62 5.96 -2.84
CA TYR A 143 -11.27 5.55 -3.16
C TYR A 143 -10.28 6.68 -2.87
N LEU A 144 -9.27 6.36 -2.08
CA LEU A 144 -8.11 7.22 -1.88
C LEU A 144 -6.89 6.60 -2.54
N LYS A 145 -5.92 7.43 -2.88
CA LYS A 145 -4.65 7.02 -3.47
C LYS A 145 -3.48 7.74 -2.85
N LYS A 146 -2.33 7.07 -2.86
CA LYS A 146 -1.04 7.66 -2.49
C LYS A 146 0.01 7.29 -3.55
N LYS A 147 0.80 8.26 -4.01
CA LYS A 147 1.98 7.98 -4.80
C LYS A 147 3.04 7.34 -3.90
N LEU A 148 3.57 6.19 -4.30
CA LEU A 148 4.61 5.45 -3.57
C LEU A 148 6.01 5.89 -3.97
N GLN A 149 6.17 6.23 -5.23
CA GLN A 149 7.41 6.79 -5.74
C GLN A 149 7.22 8.32 -5.81
N SER A 150 8.21 9.07 -5.34
CA SER A 150 8.31 10.48 -5.67
C SER A 150 8.38 10.60 -7.20
N ASP A 151 7.77 11.64 -7.79
CA ASP A 151 8.01 11.95 -9.20
C ASP A 151 9.53 12.02 -9.38
N ILE A 152 10.09 10.99 -10.02
CA ILE A 152 11.52 10.91 -10.25
C ILE A 152 11.84 12.08 -11.18
N ASP A 153 12.61 13.04 -10.69
CA ASP A 153 13.15 14.09 -11.51
C ASP A 153 14.18 13.45 -12.46
N VAL A 154 13.69 13.03 -13.63
CA VAL A 154 14.49 12.39 -14.69
C VAL A 154 15.76 13.21 -14.98
N LYS A 155 15.65 14.53 -14.92
CA LYS A 155 16.79 15.43 -15.11
C LYS A 155 17.84 15.24 -14.00
N LYS A 156 17.41 15.16 -12.73
CA LYS A 156 18.36 14.90 -11.64
C LYS A 156 19.00 13.52 -11.73
N VAL A 157 18.26 12.49 -12.14
CA VAL A 157 18.83 11.15 -12.36
C VAL A 157 19.86 11.18 -13.50
N ALA A 158 19.53 11.84 -14.61
CA ALA A 158 20.45 12.01 -15.72
C ALA A 158 21.70 12.80 -15.30
N ASP A 159 21.56 13.90 -14.56
CA ASP A 159 22.68 14.70 -14.05
C ASP A 159 23.61 13.87 -13.14
N VAL A 160 23.04 13.03 -12.24
CA VAL A 160 23.80 12.12 -11.39
C VAL A 160 24.53 11.05 -12.21
N ALA A 161 23.85 10.45 -13.19
CA ALA A 161 24.45 9.46 -14.07
C ALA A 161 25.64 10.04 -14.87
N LEU A 162 25.44 11.21 -15.47
CA LEU A 162 26.50 11.93 -16.21
C LEU A 162 27.69 12.30 -15.33
N GLU A 163 27.44 12.82 -14.13
CA GLU A 163 28.54 13.17 -13.21
C GLU A 163 29.31 11.95 -12.74
N ALA A 164 28.63 10.82 -12.46
CA ALA A 164 29.28 9.55 -12.15
C ALA A 164 30.16 9.07 -13.32
N GLY A 165 29.65 9.15 -14.56
CA GLY A 165 30.42 8.84 -15.75
C GLY A 165 31.64 9.74 -15.90
N ARG A 166 31.50 11.03 -15.68
CA ARG A 166 32.60 12.03 -15.75
C ARG A 166 33.70 11.75 -14.72
N ILE A 167 33.29 11.39 -13.48
CA ILE A 167 34.25 11.04 -12.42
C ILE A 167 35.03 9.76 -12.78
N LEU A 168 34.35 8.75 -13.27
CA LEU A 168 34.99 7.50 -13.69
C LEU A 168 36.03 7.72 -14.81
N LEU A 169 35.67 8.48 -15.84
CA LEU A 169 36.59 8.82 -16.95
C LEU A 169 37.82 9.61 -16.45
N LYS A 170 37.62 10.59 -15.58
CA LYS A 170 38.74 11.36 -14.99
C LYS A 170 39.73 10.52 -14.18
N ASN A 171 39.24 9.42 -13.60
CA ASN A 171 40.07 8.49 -12.81
C ASN A 171 40.55 7.29 -13.63
N GLY A 172 40.56 7.37 -14.96
CA GLY A 172 41.07 6.34 -15.83
C GLY A 172 40.18 5.10 -16.00
N GLY A 173 38.88 5.27 -15.70
CA GLY A 173 37.87 4.20 -15.93
C GLY A 173 37.71 3.91 -17.40
N GLU A 174 37.60 2.62 -17.74
CA GLU A 174 37.31 2.17 -19.10
C GLU A 174 35.90 2.61 -19.53
N ILE A 175 35.73 2.97 -20.79
CA ILE A 175 34.45 3.46 -21.36
C ILE A 175 33.30 2.49 -21.06
N PHE A 176 33.52 1.19 -21.21
CA PHE A 176 32.54 0.14 -20.90
C PHE A 176 32.01 0.23 -19.44
N ARG A 177 32.92 0.45 -18.47
CA ARG A 177 32.52 0.61 -17.06
C ARG A 177 31.74 1.88 -16.81
N VAL A 178 32.02 2.94 -17.56
CA VAL A 178 31.28 4.19 -17.49
C VAL A 178 29.85 3.99 -17.96
N GLU A 179 29.67 3.39 -19.15
CA GLU A 179 28.34 3.09 -19.70
C GLU A 179 27.54 2.16 -18.79
N GLU A 180 28.15 1.10 -18.28
CA GLU A 180 27.51 0.17 -17.35
C GLU A 180 27.03 0.88 -16.08
N THR A 181 27.85 1.74 -15.50
CA THR A 181 27.50 2.49 -14.28
C THR A 181 26.36 3.46 -14.54
N MET A 182 26.39 4.22 -15.62
CA MET A 182 25.33 5.15 -16.00
C MET A 182 24.02 4.40 -16.23
N THR A 183 24.07 3.28 -16.97
CA THR A 183 22.90 2.42 -17.21
C THR A 183 22.29 1.89 -15.91
N ARG A 184 23.11 1.41 -14.99
CA ARG A 184 22.65 0.91 -13.67
C ARG A 184 21.98 2.01 -12.84
N ILE A 185 22.51 3.24 -12.88
CA ILE A 185 21.88 4.38 -12.21
C ILE A 185 20.49 4.64 -12.81
N CYS A 186 20.39 4.76 -14.14
CA CYS A 186 19.12 4.99 -14.82
C CYS A 186 18.12 3.87 -14.55
N GLN A 187 18.53 2.61 -14.66
CA GLN A 187 17.69 1.44 -14.38
C GLN A 187 17.19 1.40 -12.92
N ARG A 188 18.04 1.77 -11.95
CA ARG A 188 17.67 1.80 -10.53
C ARG A 188 16.52 2.78 -10.27
N PHE A 189 16.44 3.83 -11.05
CA PHE A 189 15.40 4.86 -10.96
C PHE A 189 14.31 4.72 -12.03
N HIS A 190 14.28 3.60 -12.79
CA HIS A 190 13.30 3.33 -13.87
C HIS A 190 13.25 4.46 -14.92
N VAL A 191 14.40 5.04 -15.25
CA VAL A 191 14.57 6.01 -16.32
C VAL A 191 15.19 5.28 -17.50
N GLU A 192 14.49 5.31 -18.66
CA GLU A 192 14.97 4.78 -19.96
C GLU A 192 15.72 5.85 -20.74
#